data_f3640d9b1e063940f2e8866b012af61b
#
_entry.id   f3640d9b1e063940f2e8866b012af61b
#
_cell.length_a   1.000
_cell.length_b   1.000
_cell.length_c   1.000
_cell.angle_alpha   90.00
_cell.angle_beta   90.00
_cell.angle_gamma   90.00
#
_symmetry.space_group_name_H-M   'P 1'
#
loop_
_entity.id
_entity.type
_entity.pdbx_description
1 polymer ?
#
loop_
_entity_poly.entity_id
_entity_poly.type
_entity_poly.pdbx_seq_one_letter_code
_entity_poly.pdbx_strand_id
1 'polypeptide(L)'
;TSNRPNVRFLFQSGGGALPIELISFDGEVVNGINPYAVLQWEVASQVNNDYFTIYHSMDGYDWDPINKIPGAGNSNQQMSYESIDNQIQPGWNYYKLRQTDYDGNFEEFNPISLQIKEPRINIVKVINQMGQEISEDAKGIHINIWNNGEVTKTIH
;
A
#
# COMPACT_ATOMS: atom_id res chain seq x y z
N THR A 1 -23.79 7.20 6.75
CA THR A 1 -23.98 5.97 7.57
C THR A 1 -22.98 4.94 7.07
N SER A 2 -21.84 4.89 7.75
CA SER A 2 -20.75 3.97 7.49
C SER A 2 -21.13 2.59 8.06
N ASN A 3 -21.39 1.63 7.17
CA ASN A 3 -21.61 0.26 7.56
C ASN A 3 -20.25 -0.45 7.59
N ARG A 4 -19.63 -0.54 8.78
CA ARG A 4 -18.40 -1.33 8.99
C ARG A 4 -18.79 -2.79 9.19
N PRO A 5 -18.29 -3.75 8.42
CA PRO A 5 -18.55 -5.16 8.71
C PRO A 5 -17.79 -5.57 9.97
N ASN A 6 -18.51 -6.14 10.92
CA ASN A 6 -17.96 -6.80 12.11
C ASN A 6 -17.06 -7.97 11.68
N VAL A 7 -15.78 -7.87 11.94
CA VAL A 7 -14.83 -8.98 11.76
C VAL A 7 -15.06 -10.02 12.85
N ARG A 8 -15.53 -11.20 12.47
CA ARG A 8 -15.77 -12.32 13.39
C ARG A 8 -14.62 -13.30 13.29
N PHE A 9 -13.88 -13.45 14.38
CA PHE A 9 -12.75 -14.36 14.49
C PHE A 9 -13.19 -15.83 14.46
N LEU A 10 -12.46 -16.64 13.69
CA LEU A 10 -12.51 -18.11 13.77
C LEU A 10 -11.33 -18.59 14.63
N PHE A 11 -11.61 -19.03 15.84
CA PHE A 11 -10.59 -19.59 16.74
C PHE A 11 -10.20 -21.00 16.29
N GLN A 12 -8.88 -21.21 16.14
CA GLN A 12 -8.31 -22.55 16.15
C GLN A 12 -7.66 -22.76 17.53
N SER A 13 -8.21 -23.70 18.31
CA SER A 13 -7.83 -23.97 19.68
C SER A 13 -6.50 -24.75 19.75
N GLY A 14 -5.46 -24.09 20.12
CA GLY A 14 -4.23 -24.66 20.68
C GLY A 14 -3.82 -23.79 21.83
N GLY A 15 -3.72 -24.34 23.06
CA GLY A 15 -3.50 -23.57 24.30
C GLY A 15 -2.22 -22.74 24.22
N GLY A 16 -2.37 -21.48 24.07
CA GLY A 16 -1.35 -20.43 24.02
C GLY A 16 -1.94 -19.11 24.47
N ALA A 17 -1.09 -18.08 24.68
CA ALA A 17 -1.49 -16.74 25.07
C ALA A 17 -2.71 -16.22 24.28
N LEU A 18 -3.54 -15.40 24.92
CA LEU A 18 -4.67 -14.76 24.26
C LEU A 18 -4.18 -14.02 23.03
N PRO A 19 -4.86 -14.20 21.86
CA PRO A 19 -4.45 -13.56 20.61
C PRO A 19 -4.47 -12.04 20.76
N ILE A 20 -3.69 -11.34 19.93
CA ILE A 20 -3.76 -9.89 19.76
C ILE A 20 -5.20 -9.50 19.40
N GLU A 21 -5.70 -8.48 20.06
CA GLU A 21 -6.95 -7.84 19.69
C GLU A 21 -6.67 -6.78 18.62
N LEU A 22 -6.78 -7.16 17.33
CA LEU A 22 -6.69 -6.23 16.21
C LEU A 22 -7.95 -5.36 16.20
N ILE A 23 -7.77 -4.05 16.29
CA ILE A 23 -8.87 -3.07 16.20
C ILE A 23 -9.19 -2.76 14.75
N SER A 24 -8.15 -2.47 13.93
CA SER A 24 -8.29 -2.16 12.52
C SER A 24 -7.07 -2.57 11.72
N PHE A 25 -7.29 -2.88 10.45
CA PHE A 25 -6.26 -2.96 9.41
C PHE A 25 -6.85 -2.31 8.16
N ASP A 26 -6.28 -1.20 7.75
CA ASP A 26 -6.75 -0.37 6.65
C ASP A 26 -5.57 0.05 5.76
N GLY A 27 -5.89 0.56 4.57
CA GLY A 27 -4.89 1.08 3.64
C GLY A 27 -5.45 2.18 2.76
N GLU A 28 -4.57 3.06 2.33
CA GLU A 28 -4.89 4.11 1.37
C GLU A 28 -3.82 4.24 0.29
N VAL A 29 -4.21 4.73 -0.88
CA VAL A 29 -3.31 5.01 -2.00
C VAL A 29 -2.99 6.49 -2.03
N VAL A 30 -1.71 6.83 -1.86
CA VAL A 30 -1.21 8.19 -2.10
C VAL A 30 -0.89 8.32 -3.58
N ASN A 31 -1.71 9.09 -4.28
CA ASN A 31 -1.58 9.29 -5.72
C ASN A 31 -0.50 10.33 -6.04
N GLY A 32 0.19 10.14 -7.16
CA GLY A 32 1.23 11.05 -7.64
C GLY A 32 1.94 10.49 -8.86
N ILE A 33 3.10 11.06 -9.19
CA ILE A 33 3.98 10.54 -10.25
C ILE A 33 4.53 9.16 -9.86
N ASN A 34 4.84 8.98 -8.58
CA ASN A 34 5.23 7.70 -7.98
C ASN A 34 4.21 7.38 -6.88
N PRO A 35 3.09 6.74 -7.22
CA PRO A 35 2.08 6.39 -6.24
C PRO A 35 2.61 5.30 -5.28
N TYR A 36 2.11 5.30 -4.06
CA TYR A 36 2.43 4.30 -3.04
C TYR A 36 1.21 4.00 -2.17
N ALA A 37 1.23 2.86 -1.50
CA ALA A 37 0.21 2.51 -0.51
C ALA A 37 0.73 2.76 0.90
N VAL A 38 -0.12 3.31 1.75
CA VAL A 38 0.08 3.42 3.19
C VAL A 38 -0.85 2.43 3.87
N LEU A 39 -0.29 1.51 4.64
CA LEU A 39 -1.00 0.47 5.36
C LEU A 39 -0.92 0.78 6.85
N GLN A 40 -2.05 0.83 7.54
CA GLN A 40 -2.13 1.19 8.95
C GLN A 40 -2.94 0.16 9.72
N TRP A 41 -2.50 -0.16 10.92
CA TRP A 41 -3.26 -1.03 11.82
C TRP A 41 -3.14 -0.61 13.26
N GLU A 42 -4.18 -0.93 14.01
CA GLU A 42 -4.25 -0.66 15.44
C GLU A 42 -4.54 -1.96 16.20
N VAL A 43 -3.90 -2.10 17.34
CA VAL A 43 -4.09 -3.23 18.26
C VAL A 43 -4.43 -2.69 19.65
N ALA A 44 -5.39 -3.32 20.34
CA ALA A 44 -5.77 -2.92 21.70
C ALA A 44 -4.72 -3.37 22.74
N SER A 45 -4.15 -4.56 22.52
CA SER A 45 -3.14 -5.15 23.38
C SER A 45 -2.26 -6.10 22.60
N GLN A 46 -1.09 -6.45 23.14
CA GLN A 46 -0.17 -7.42 22.55
C GLN A 46 0.34 -8.34 23.65
N VAL A 47 0.42 -9.62 23.35
CA VAL A 47 1.01 -10.64 24.21
C VAL A 47 1.95 -11.48 23.37
N ASN A 48 3.21 -11.55 23.78
CA ASN A 48 4.26 -12.36 23.15
C ASN A 48 4.58 -11.96 21.68
N ASN A 49 4.12 -10.80 21.19
CA ASN A 49 4.26 -10.39 19.80
C ASN A 49 5.70 -9.99 19.47
N ASP A 50 6.38 -10.77 18.63
CA ASP A 50 7.71 -10.45 18.13
C ASP A 50 7.65 -9.41 17.01
N TYR A 51 6.85 -9.69 15.96
CA TYR A 51 6.71 -8.78 14.82
C TYR A 51 5.42 -8.99 14.02
N PHE A 52 5.09 -7.98 13.24
CA PHE A 52 4.12 -8.04 12.18
C PHE A 52 4.81 -8.23 10.82
N THR A 53 4.18 -8.98 9.93
CA THR A 53 4.56 -9.07 8.52
C THR A 53 3.41 -8.60 7.65
N ILE A 54 3.70 -7.69 6.73
CA ILE A 54 2.78 -7.31 5.66
C ILE A 54 3.08 -8.19 4.45
N TYR A 55 2.05 -8.81 3.91
CA TYR A 55 2.08 -9.54 2.65
C TYR A 55 1.30 -8.75 1.59
N HIS A 56 1.81 -8.77 0.37
CA HIS A 56 1.17 -8.22 -0.82
C HIS A 56 0.83 -9.33 -1.80
N SER A 57 -0.26 -9.13 -2.56
CA SER A 57 -0.69 -10.01 -3.65
C SER A 57 -1.39 -9.22 -4.73
N MET A 58 -1.22 -9.64 -6.00
CA MET A 58 -1.94 -9.08 -7.14
C MET A 58 -3.22 -9.86 -7.49
N ASP A 59 -3.37 -11.07 -7.00
CA ASP A 59 -4.47 -11.99 -7.34
C ASP A 59 -5.26 -12.50 -6.11
N GLY A 60 -4.76 -12.23 -4.89
CA GLY A 60 -5.33 -12.68 -3.63
C GLY A 60 -5.01 -14.14 -3.27
N TYR A 61 -4.15 -14.82 -4.05
CA TYR A 61 -3.75 -16.21 -3.85
C TYR A 61 -2.25 -16.34 -3.55
N ASP A 62 -1.40 -15.74 -4.37
CA ASP A 62 0.05 -15.76 -4.20
C ASP A 62 0.47 -14.53 -3.38
N TRP A 63 1.11 -14.77 -2.23
CA TRP A 63 1.41 -13.75 -1.22
C TRP A 63 2.90 -13.61 -1.00
N ASP A 64 3.45 -12.43 -1.31
CA ASP A 64 4.84 -12.06 -1.06
C ASP A 64 4.97 -11.20 0.20
N PRO A 65 5.88 -11.53 1.13
CA PRO A 65 6.17 -10.68 2.28
C PRO A 65 6.93 -9.43 1.81
N ILE A 66 6.39 -8.25 2.11
CA ILE A 66 7.00 -6.99 1.68
C ILE A 66 7.66 -6.21 2.82
N ASN A 67 7.09 -6.26 4.02
CA ASN A 67 7.62 -5.54 5.18
C ASN A 67 7.49 -6.36 6.46
N LYS A 68 8.47 -6.18 7.37
CA LYS A 68 8.48 -6.74 8.71
C LYS A 68 8.65 -5.61 9.74
N ILE A 69 7.69 -5.47 10.64
CA ILE A 69 7.62 -4.39 11.61
C ILE A 69 7.68 -5.00 13.02
N PRO A 70 8.62 -4.57 13.88
CA PRO A 70 8.71 -5.10 15.25
C PRO A 70 7.43 -4.89 16.05
N GLY A 71 7.00 -5.91 16.77
CA GLY A 71 5.94 -5.83 17.77
C GLY A 71 6.45 -5.23 19.09
N ALA A 72 5.55 -4.98 20.02
CA ALA A 72 5.89 -4.47 21.35
C ALA A 72 6.13 -5.58 22.39
N GLY A 73 6.15 -6.83 21.98
CA GLY A 73 6.23 -7.99 22.90
C GLY A 73 4.96 -8.10 23.72
N ASN A 74 4.95 -7.49 24.91
CA ASN A 74 3.79 -7.43 25.79
C ASN A 74 3.37 -5.99 26.01
N SER A 75 2.13 -5.64 25.67
CA SER A 75 1.54 -4.32 25.90
C SER A 75 0.06 -4.45 26.19
N ASN A 76 -0.44 -3.76 27.20
CA ASN A 76 -1.86 -3.60 27.49
C ASN A 76 -2.39 -2.23 27.05
N GLN A 77 -1.63 -1.51 26.23
CA GLN A 77 -2.00 -0.22 25.66
C GLN A 77 -2.29 -0.37 24.17
N GLN A 78 -3.26 0.41 23.70
CA GLN A 78 -3.53 0.54 22.28
C GLN A 78 -2.31 1.13 21.57
N MET A 79 -1.94 0.51 20.47
CA MET A 79 -0.79 0.93 19.66
C MET A 79 -1.17 0.95 18.17
N SER A 80 -0.67 1.95 17.47
CA SER A 80 -0.85 2.13 16.03
C SER A 80 0.47 1.87 15.31
N TYR A 81 0.39 1.26 14.14
CA TYR A 81 1.50 0.91 13.29
C TYR A 81 1.24 1.34 11.86
N GLU A 82 2.32 1.53 11.13
CA GLU A 82 2.26 1.93 9.71
C GLU A 82 3.32 1.19 8.90
N SER A 83 3.01 0.93 7.64
CA SER A 83 3.92 0.39 6.65
C SER A 83 3.63 1.00 5.29
N ILE A 84 4.68 1.27 4.51
CA ILE A 84 4.58 1.84 3.17
C ILE A 84 5.00 0.79 2.14
N ASP A 85 4.18 0.65 1.10
CA ASP A 85 4.52 -0.09 -0.11
C ASP A 85 4.71 0.87 -1.28
N ASN A 86 5.96 0.99 -1.74
CA ASN A 86 6.34 1.81 -2.88
C ASN A 86 6.36 1.03 -4.21
N GLN A 87 5.99 -0.25 -4.21
CA GLN A 87 6.05 -1.12 -5.39
C GLN A 87 4.67 -1.54 -5.89
N ILE A 88 3.65 -0.72 -5.58
CA ILE A 88 2.27 -0.96 -6.02
C ILE A 88 2.17 -0.97 -7.55
N GLN A 89 1.25 -1.79 -8.07
CA GLN A 89 0.99 -1.90 -9.49
C GLN A 89 -0.43 -1.40 -9.81
N PRO A 90 -0.67 -0.87 -11.03
CA PRO A 90 -2.02 -0.57 -11.46
C PRO A 90 -2.93 -1.80 -11.39
N GLY A 91 -4.19 -1.58 -10.98
CA GLY A 91 -5.15 -2.66 -10.76
C GLY A 91 -5.44 -2.90 -9.30
N TRP A 92 -5.88 -4.11 -8.97
CA TRP A 92 -6.14 -4.52 -7.61
C TRP A 92 -4.86 -4.99 -6.93
N ASN A 93 -4.60 -4.45 -5.74
CA ASN A 93 -3.53 -4.86 -4.85
C ASN A 93 -4.18 -5.31 -3.54
N TYR A 94 -3.81 -6.49 -3.07
CA TYR A 94 -4.32 -7.09 -1.85
C TYR A 94 -3.23 -7.11 -0.79
N TYR A 95 -3.60 -6.83 0.46
CA TYR A 95 -2.67 -6.81 1.57
C TYR A 95 -3.20 -7.65 2.70
N LYS A 96 -2.32 -8.44 3.32
CA LYS A 96 -2.62 -9.27 4.47
C LYS A 96 -1.62 -8.98 5.58
N LEU A 97 -2.12 -8.84 6.79
CA LEU A 97 -1.33 -8.68 8.01
C LEU A 97 -1.19 -10.04 8.70
N ARG A 98 0.03 -10.39 9.09
CA ARG A 98 0.35 -11.52 9.97
C ARG A 98 1.09 -11.00 11.18
N GLN A 99 0.66 -11.39 12.37
CA GLN A 99 1.42 -11.27 13.60
C GLN A 99 2.18 -12.57 13.85
N THR A 100 3.40 -12.47 14.38
CA THR A 100 4.22 -13.63 14.76
C THR A 100 4.75 -13.43 16.17
N ASP A 101 4.59 -14.46 17.01
CA ASP A 101 5.06 -14.49 18.39
C ASP A 101 6.53 -14.91 18.48
N TYR A 102 7.17 -14.65 19.64
CA TYR A 102 8.55 -15.06 19.92
C TYR A 102 8.79 -16.58 19.84
N ASP A 103 7.75 -17.38 20.02
CA ASP A 103 7.79 -18.85 19.89
C ASP A 103 7.53 -19.35 18.46
N GLY A 104 7.30 -18.43 17.51
CA GLY A 104 7.05 -18.71 16.11
C GLY A 104 5.60 -19.03 15.75
N ASN A 105 4.68 -19.07 16.72
CA ASN A 105 3.25 -19.11 16.41
C ASN A 105 2.84 -17.83 15.70
N PHE A 106 1.81 -17.90 14.86
CA PHE A 106 1.35 -16.72 14.13
C PHE A 106 -0.17 -16.70 13.98
N GLU A 107 -0.70 -15.50 13.77
CA GLU A 107 -2.08 -15.24 13.41
C GLU A 107 -2.12 -14.39 12.13
N GLU A 108 -3.00 -14.76 11.18
CA GLU A 108 -3.26 -13.98 9.98
C GLU A 108 -4.62 -13.31 10.07
N PHE A 109 -4.67 -12.05 9.67
CA PHE A 109 -5.89 -11.26 9.65
C PHE A 109 -6.47 -11.19 8.24
N ASN A 110 -7.77 -10.86 8.14
CA ASN A 110 -8.45 -10.75 6.86
C ASN A 110 -7.74 -9.72 5.95
N PRO A 111 -7.54 -10.07 4.68
CA PRO A 111 -6.91 -9.16 3.75
C PRO A 111 -7.80 -7.96 3.43
N ILE A 112 -7.17 -6.85 3.10
CA ILE A 112 -7.78 -5.67 2.50
C ILE A 112 -7.40 -5.58 1.02
N SER A 113 -8.13 -4.77 0.25
CA SER A 113 -7.83 -4.53 -1.16
C SER A 113 -7.82 -3.04 -1.48
N LEU A 114 -6.85 -2.62 -2.27
CA LEU A 114 -6.70 -1.27 -2.79
C LEU A 114 -6.73 -1.30 -4.31
N GLN A 115 -7.51 -0.39 -4.92
CA GLN A 115 -7.52 -0.22 -6.37
C GLN A 115 -6.61 0.94 -6.76
N ILE A 116 -5.52 0.64 -7.45
CA ILE A 116 -4.58 1.61 -7.98
C ILE A 116 -4.98 1.92 -9.42
N LYS A 117 -5.22 3.22 -9.69
CA LYS A 117 -5.50 3.69 -11.05
C LYS A 117 -4.20 3.86 -11.81
N GLU A 118 -4.24 3.58 -13.12
CA GLU A 118 -3.16 3.97 -14.02
C GLU A 118 -2.84 5.45 -13.85
N PRO A 119 -1.56 5.82 -13.69
CA PRO A 119 -1.19 7.22 -13.68
C PRO A 119 -1.59 7.87 -15.00
N ARG A 120 -2.31 8.98 -14.94
CA ARG A 120 -2.63 9.75 -16.15
C ARG A 120 -1.37 10.46 -16.61
N ILE A 121 -0.76 9.95 -17.67
CA ILE A 121 0.38 10.59 -18.33
C ILE A 121 -0.15 11.60 -19.33
N ASN A 122 0.15 12.88 -19.09
CA ASN A 122 -0.27 13.98 -19.96
C ASN A 122 0.92 14.86 -20.30
N ILE A 123 0.90 15.46 -21.51
CA ILE A 123 1.82 16.54 -21.87
C ILE A 123 1.49 17.74 -20.97
N VAL A 124 2.46 18.23 -20.24
CA VAL A 124 2.33 19.41 -19.38
C VAL A 124 2.93 20.64 -20.02
N LYS A 125 3.79 20.47 -21.01
CA LYS A 125 4.45 21.57 -21.72
C LYS A 125 4.96 21.12 -23.08
N VAL A 126 4.77 21.99 -24.10
CA VAL A 126 5.34 21.83 -25.44
C VAL A 126 6.27 23.01 -25.71
N ILE A 127 7.51 22.72 -26.07
CA ILE A 127 8.51 23.73 -26.39
C ILE A 127 9.11 23.49 -27.79
N ASN A 128 9.61 24.55 -28.41
CA ASN A 128 10.41 24.44 -29.62
C ASN A 128 11.88 24.12 -29.30
N GLN A 129 12.71 23.99 -30.32
CA GLN A 129 14.15 23.71 -30.18
C GLN A 129 14.94 24.81 -29.44
N MET A 130 14.39 26.04 -29.34
CA MET A 130 14.98 27.17 -28.61
C MET A 130 14.51 27.22 -27.15
N GLY A 131 13.68 26.23 -26.71
CA GLY A 131 13.16 26.19 -25.35
C GLY A 131 11.96 27.09 -25.08
N GLN A 132 11.40 27.71 -26.14
CA GLN A 132 10.22 28.57 -26.02
C GLN A 132 8.95 27.72 -26.03
N GLU A 133 8.00 28.02 -25.14
CA GLU A 133 6.70 27.38 -25.09
C GLU A 133 5.88 27.73 -26.35
N ILE A 134 5.30 26.71 -26.95
CA ILE A 134 4.52 26.81 -28.17
C ILE A 134 3.19 26.06 -28.04
N SER A 135 2.22 26.40 -28.91
CA SER A 135 0.99 25.64 -29.00
C SER A 135 1.23 24.23 -29.54
N GLU A 136 0.45 23.26 -29.10
CA GLU A 136 0.47 21.89 -29.63
C GLU A 136 0.17 21.83 -31.15
N ASP A 137 -0.58 22.81 -31.69
CA ASP A 137 -0.91 22.92 -33.12
C ASP A 137 0.16 23.65 -33.96
N ALA A 138 1.22 24.15 -33.35
CA ALA A 138 2.28 24.85 -34.07
C ALA A 138 3.00 23.90 -35.01
N LYS A 139 3.38 24.39 -36.21
CA LYS A 139 4.18 23.60 -37.16
C LYS A 139 5.63 23.54 -36.75
N GLY A 140 6.27 22.40 -36.95
CA GLY A 140 7.69 22.23 -36.75
C GLY A 140 8.05 21.15 -35.71
N ILE A 141 9.20 21.30 -35.10
CA ILE A 141 9.68 20.34 -34.11
C ILE A 141 9.17 20.73 -32.73
N HIS A 142 8.47 19.79 -32.09
CA HIS A 142 7.97 19.92 -30.73
C HIS A 142 8.77 19.03 -29.80
N ILE A 143 9.10 19.57 -28.63
CA ILE A 143 9.63 18.83 -27.50
C ILE A 143 8.51 18.81 -26.44
N ASN A 144 7.92 17.63 -26.26
CA ASN A 144 6.82 17.42 -25.32
C ASN A 144 7.42 17.03 -23.97
N ILE A 145 7.05 17.75 -22.93
CA ILE A 145 7.41 17.46 -21.55
C ILE A 145 6.17 16.86 -20.86
N TRP A 146 6.31 15.64 -20.36
CA TRP A 146 5.23 14.91 -19.73
C TRP A 146 5.25 15.08 -18.23
N ASN A 147 4.11 14.92 -17.58
CA ASN A 147 3.99 15.06 -16.12
C ASN A 147 4.77 14.01 -15.30
N ASN A 148 5.23 12.93 -15.95
CA ASN A 148 6.11 11.91 -15.36
C ASN A 148 7.61 12.23 -15.51
N GLY A 149 7.95 13.40 -16.09
CA GLY A 149 9.33 13.83 -16.37
C GLY A 149 9.90 13.31 -17.70
N GLU A 150 9.16 12.49 -18.42
CA GLU A 150 9.57 12.06 -19.77
C GLU A 150 9.60 13.23 -20.73
N VAL A 151 10.54 13.19 -21.69
CA VAL A 151 10.67 14.17 -22.75
C VAL A 151 10.66 13.45 -24.10
N THR A 152 9.69 13.78 -24.95
CA THR A 152 9.60 13.22 -26.29
C THR A 152 9.69 14.32 -27.38
N LYS A 153 10.14 13.93 -28.56
CA LYS A 153 10.25 14.81 -29.73
C LYS A 153 9.26 14.34 -30.79
N THR A 154 8.44 15.28 -31.28
CA THR A 154 7.53 15.05 -32.41
C THR A 154 7.74 16.11 -33.49
N ILE A 155 7.30 15.82 -34.73
CA ILE A 155 7.33 16.72 -35.86
C ILE A 155 5.90 16.90 -36.33
N HIS A 156 5.42 18.12 -36.40
CA HIS A 156 4.07 18.51 -36.85
C HIS A 156 4.11 19.35 -38.12
#